data_be9fd28d1112d702076f5d01637a92c4
#
_entry.id   be9fd28d1112d702076f5d01637a92c4
#
_cell.length_a   1.000
_cell.length_b   1.000
_cell.length_c   1.000
_cell.angle_alpha   90.00
_cell.angle_beta   90.00
_cell.angle_gamma   90.00
#
_symmetry.space_group_name_H-M   'P 1'
#
loop_
_entity.id
_entity.type
_entity.pdbx_description
1 polymer ?
#
loop_
_entity_poly.entity_id
_entity_poly.type
_entity_poly.pdbx_seq_one_letter_code
_entity_poly.pdbx_strand_id
1 'polypeptide(L)'
;KGLQLPHKVRDYQYQAIYEAMKYKRRLLLSPTAMCISDRIYALCRYFGKKNLKTLIVVPTTSLVEQMYKDFKDYGWGAHHHCHKVYGGATPFSDKDVIITTWQSIYKLPKKYFENFGAVIGDEAHQFKAKSLTGIMGKLHDCKYRIGFTGTLDGLQTNRLVLEGVFGAVNKVTKTENLIK
;
A
#
# COMPACT_ATOMS: atom_id res chain seq x y z
N LYS A 1 -7.07 -20.47 -10.02
CA LYS A 1 -6.41 -19.91 -11.23
C LYS A 1 -5.70 -18.64 -10.78
N GLY A 2 -4.36 -18.65 -10.83
CA GLY A 2 -3.51 -17.65 -10.22
C GLY A 2 -3.68 -16.25 -10.79
N LEU A 3 -3.21 -15.27 -10.01
CA LEU A 3 -3.01 -13.89 -10.48
C LEU A 3 -2.06 -13.92 -11.69
N GLN A 4 -2.55 -13.50 -12.84
CA GLN A 4 -1.67 -13.23 -13.97
C GLN A 4 -1.07 -11.83 -13.76
N LEU A 5 0.22 -11.80 -13.47
CA LEU A 5 1.01 -10.57 -13.44
C LEU A 5 1.74 -10.44 -14.79
N PRO A 6 1.81 -9.21 -15.34
CA PRO A 6 2.43 -8.99 -16.65
C PRO A 6 3.95 -9.21 -16.67
N HIS A 7 4.56 -9.30 -15.49
CA HIS A 7 5.98 -9.56 -15.33
C HIS A 7 6.20 -10.83 -14.51
N LYS A 8 7.31 -11.53 -14.80
CA LYS A 8 7.73 -12.67 -14.00
C LYS A 8 8.09 -12.18 -12.59
N VAL A 9 7.20 -12.41 -11.65
CA VAL A 9 7.42 -12.06 -10.24
C VAL A 9 8.48 -12.98 -9.68
N ARG A 10 9.50 -12.41 -9.05
CA ARG A 10 10.59 -13.19 -8.44
C ARG A 10 10.12 -13.84 -7.14
N ASP A 11 10.69 -15.00 -6.79
CA ASP A 11 10.24 -15.80 -5.63
C ASP A 11 10.13 -15.02 -4.32
N TYR A 12 11.07 -14.12 -4.03
CA TYR A 12 11.02 -13.30 -2.83
C TYR A 12 9.89 -12.25 -2.83
N GLN A 13 9.42 -11.84 -4.02
CA GLN A 13 8.25 -10.97 -4.15
C GLN A 13 6.97 -11.71 -3.81
N TYR A 14 6.86 -12.97 -4.24
CA TYR A 14 5.76 -13.85 -3.85
C TYR A 14 5.72 -14.09 -2.35
N GLN A 15 6.87 -14.33 -1.74
CA GLN A 15 6.97 -14.55 -0.31
C GLN A 15 6.45 -13.34 0.48
N ALA A 16 6.84 -12.13 0.10
CA ALA A 16 6.38 -10.91 0.73
C ALA A 16 4.87 -10.72 0.61
N ILE A 17 4.32 -10.96 -0.58
CA ILE A 17 2.87 -10.89 -0.83
C ILE A 17 2.14 -11.95 -0.01
N TYR A 18 2.64 -13.19 -0.01
CA TYR A 18 2.06 -14.29 0.75
C TYR A 18 1.99 -13.98 2.25
N GLU A 19 3.07 -13.47 2.82
CA GLU A 19 3.09 -13.11 4.23
C GLU A 19 2.14 -11.95 4.55
N ALA A 20 2.10 -10.93 3.69
CA ALA A 20 1.15 -9.83 3.85
C ALA A 20 -0.31 -10.33 3.85
N MET A 21 -0.63 -11.27 2.98
CA MET A 21 -1.96 -11.88 2.91
C MET A 21 -2.27 -12.75 4.13
N LYS A 22 -1.28 -13.52 4.59
CA LYS A 22 -1.43 -14.45 5.72
C LYS A 22 -1.63 -13.73 7.05
N TYR A 23 -0.83 -12.72 7.31
CA TYR A 23 -0.79 -12.04 8.61
C TYR A 23 -1.69 -10.80 8.70
N LYS A 24 -2.23 -10.32 7.59
CA LYS A 24 -3.11 -9.15 7.47
C LYS A 24 -2.47 -7.81 7.87
N ARG A 25 -1.43 -7.83 8.69
CA ARG A 25 -0.66 -6.66 9.12
C ARG A 25 0.82 -6.95 8.94
N ARG A 26 1.49 -6.21 8.06
CA ARG A 26 2.93 -6.32 7.82
C ARG A 26 3.52 -5.00 7.38
N LEU A 27 4.71 -4.76 7.82
CA LEU A 27 5.59 -3.72 7.30
C LEU A 27 6.68 -4.40 6.45
N LEU A 28 6.68 -4.13 5.16
CA LEU A 28 7.61 -4.74 4.22
C LEU A 28 8.77 -3.79 3.95
N LEU A 29 9.97 -4.19 4.36
CA LEU A 29 11.20 -3.46 4.10
C LEU A 29 11.77 -3.89 2.75
N SER A 30 11.84 -2.96 1.82
CA SER A 30 12.39 -3.15 0.48
C SER A 30 13.46 -2.08 0.22
N PRO A 31 14.73 -2.37 0.54
CA PRO A 31 15.79 -1.37 0.48
C PRO A 31 16.20 -0.94 -0.92
N THR A 32 15.72 -1.61 -1.94
CA THR A 32 15.97 -1.25 -3.34
C THR A 32 14.69 -0.82 -4.04
N ALA A 33 14.79 0.14 -4.94
CA ALA A 33 13.70 0.64 -5.78
C ALA A 33 13.15 -0.41 -6.76
N MET A 34 13.08 -1.67 -6.33
CA MET A 34 12.53 -2.74 -7.14
C MET A 34 11.01 -2.68 -7.07
N CYS A 35 10.42 -2.31 -8.17
CA CYS A 35 8.99 -2.42 -8.53
C CYS A 35 8.02 -2.66 -7.37
N ILE A 36 7.97 -1.73 -6.41
CA ILE A 36 6.98 -1.77 -5.32
C ILE A 36 5.58 -1.75 -5.89
N SER A 37 5.37 -1.03 -6.98
CA SER A 37 4.08 -0.97 -7.67
C SER A 37 3.59 -2.33 -8.16
N ASP A 38 4.46 -3.25 -8.58
CA ASP A 38 4.06 -4.62 -8.95
C ASP A 38 3.43 -5.36 -7.77
N ARG A 39 4.00 -5.21 -6.59
CA ARG A 39 3.51 -5.86 -5.37
C ARG A 39 2.21 -5.25 -4.91
N ILE A 40 2.12 -3.94 -4.93
CA ILE A 40 0.90 -3.21 -4.58
C ILE A 40 -0.21 -3.57 -5.56
N TYR A 41 0.10 -3.66 -6.85
CA TYR A 41 -0.82 -4.12 -7.87
C TYR A 41 -1.35 -5.54 -7.58
N ALA A 42 -0.46 -6.47 -7.26
CA ALA A 42 -0.85 -7.84 -6.92
C ALA A 42 -1.77 -7.89 -5.70
N LEU A 43 -1.47 -7.10 -4.67
CA LEU A 43 -2.33 -6.99 -3.48
C LEU A 43 -3.70 -6.40 -3.82
N CYS A 44 -3.75 -5.35 -4.63
CA CYS A 44 -5.02 -4.76 -5.07
C CYS A 44 -5.89 -5.76 -5.84
N ARG A 45 -5.28 -6.57 -6.71
CA ARG A 45 -5.98 -7.64 -7.43
C ARG A 45 -6.51 -8.71 -6.48
N TYR A 46 -5.72 -9.09 -5.48
CA TYR A 46 -6.15 -10.03 -4.45
C TYR A 46 -7.31 -9.48 -3.62
N PHE A 47 -7.23 -8.25 -3.17
CA PHE A 47 -8.29 -7.61 -2.38
C PHE A 47 -9.56 -7.42 -3.20
N GLY A 48 -9.43 -7.08 -4.49
CA GLY A 48 -10.57 -6.98 -5.40
C GLY A 48 -11.34 -8.30 -5.55
N LYS A 49 -10.61 -9.42 -5.58
CA LYS A 49 -11.24 -10.76 -5.58
C LYS A 49 -12.00 -11.08 -4.28
N LYS A 50 -11.65 -10.43 -3.20
CA LYS A 50 -12.34 -10.53 -1.91
C LYS A 50 -13.43 -9.47 -1.72
N ASN A 51 -13.71 -8.67 -2.73
CA ASN A 51 -14.62 -7.53 -2.68
C ASN A 51 -14.26 -6.49 -1.60
N LEU A 52 -12.96 -6.31 -1.37
CA LEU A 52 -12.45 -5.32 -0.43
C LEU A 52 -12.01 -4.07 -1.19
N LYS A 53 -12.52 -2.92 -0.74
CA LYS A 53 -12.06 -1.63 -1.23
C LYS A 53 -10.71 -1.30 -0.63
N THR A 54 -9.77 -0.87 -1.46
CA THR A 54 -8.37 -0.64 -1.08
C THR A 54 -8.02 0.83 -1.11
N LEU A 55 -7.39 1.30 -0.04
CA LEU A 55 -6.83 2.65 0.06
C LEU A 55 -5.30 2.56 -0.05
N ILE A 56 -4.74 3.22 -1.04
CA ILE A 56 -3.28 3.36 -1.21
C ILE A 56 -2.89 4.78 -0.84
N VAL A 57 -2.05 4.91 0.18
CA VAL A 57 -1.58 6.19 0.68
C VAL A 57 -0.10 6.35 0.35
N VAL A 58 0.23 7.45 -0.31
CA VAL A 58 1.59 7.79 -0.74
C VAL A 58 1.99 9.19 -0.25
N PRO A 59 3.28 9.52 -0.17
CA PRO A 59 3.72 10.81 0.37
C PRO A 59 3.61 11.99 -0.60
N THR A 60 3.57 11.75 -1.91
CA THR A 60 3.59 12.84 -2.91
C THR A 60 2.59 12.63 -4.05
N THR A 61 2.18 13.72 -4.68
CA THR A 61 1.32 13.68 -5.88
C THR A 61 1.98 12.96 -7.05
N SER A 62 3.29 13.12 -7.21
CA SER A 62 4.07 12.42 -8.23
C SER A 62 3.98 10.90 -8.08
N LEU A 63 3.98 10.40 -6.85
CA LEU A 63 3.84 8.96 -6.58
C LEU A 63 2.40 8.47 -6.85
N VAL A 64 1.39 9.31 -6.65
CA VAL A 64 0.01 8.97 -7.06
C VAL A 64 -0.05 8.73 -8.57
N GLU A 65 0.50 9.65 -9.36
CA GLU A 65 0.52 9.54 -10.82
C GLU A 65 1.36 8.37 -11.30
N GLN A 66 2.52 8.15 -10.70
CA GLN A 66 3.39 7.02 -11.03
C GLN A 66 2.70 5.67 -10.77
N MET A 67 2.06 5.51 -9.63
CA MET A 67 1.34 4.31 -9.27
C MET A 67 0.20 4.04 -10.25
N TYR A 68 -0.58 5.06 -10.57
CA TYR A 68 -1.68 4.96 -11.52
C TYR A 68 -1.19 4.57 -12.92
N LYS A 69 -0.10 5.20 -13.39
CA LYS A 69 0.53 4.88 -14.67
C LYS A 69 1.02 3.44 -14.71
N ASP A 70 1.69 2.98 -13.65
CA ASP A 70 2.18 1.61 -13.56
C ASP A 70 1.03 0.61 -13.64
N PHE A 71 -0.07 0.85 -12.96
CA PHE A 71 -1.26 -0.01 -13.02
C PHE A 71 -1.87 -0.03 -14.43
N LYS A 72 -1.88 1.10 -15.09
CA LYS A 72 -2.33 1.20 -16.49
C LYS A 72 -1.41 0.39 -17.43
N ASP A 73 -0.10 0.50 -17.24
CA ASP A 73 0.90 -0.21 -18.03
C ASP A 73 0.83 -1.73 -17.81
N TYR A 74 0.35 -2.17 -16.65
CA TYR A 74 0.09 -3.59 -16.37
C TYR A 74 -1.18 -4.12 -17.06
N GLY A 75 -1.90 -3.28 -17.78
CA GLY A 75 -3.08 -3.69 -18.54
C GLY A 75 -4.35 -3.87 -17.70
N TRP A 76 -4.40 -3.31 -16.51
CA TRP A 76 -5.56 -3.44 -15.61
C TRP A 76 -6.59 -2.37 -15.83
N GLY A 77 -6.97 -1.89 -16.85
CA GLY A 77 -8.03 -0.88 -16.99
C GLY A 77 -8.11 0.09 -15.79
N ALA A 78 -6.98 0.73 -15.43
CA ALA A 78 -6.88 1.53 -14.20
C ALA A 78 -7.93 2.64 -14.10
N HIS A 79 -8.36 3.19 -15.23
CA HIS A 79 -9.43 4.19 -15.30
C HIS A 79 -10.80 3.67 -14.82
N HIS A 80 -11.03 2.36 -14.84
CA HIS A 80 -12.24 1.76 -14.30
C HIS A 80 -12.12 1.39 -12.82
N HIS A 81 -10.92 1.03 -12.36
CA HIS A 81 -10.70 0.45 -11.04
C HIS A 81 -10.09 1.42 -10.04
N CYS A 82 -9.38 2.44 -10.50
CA CYS A 82 -8.61 3.33 -9.66
C CYS A 82 -9.09 4.77 -9.74
N HIS A 83 -9.17 5.42 -8.57
CA HIS A 83 -9.47 6.83 -8.44
C HIS A 83 -8.31 7.55 -7.77
N LYS A 84 -7.86 8.64 -8.38
CA LYS A 84 -6.76 9.46 -7.83
C LYS A 84 -7.32 10.61 -7.01
N VAL A 85 -6.77 10.82 -5.82
CA VAL A 85 -7.18 11.90 -4.90
C VAL A 85 -5.99 12.75 -4.52
N TYR A 86 -5.93 13.95 -5.07
CA TYR A 86 -5.03 15.04 -4.69
C TYR A 86 -5.48 16.34 -5.35
N GLY A 87 -4.95 17.48 -4.89
CA GLY A 87 -5.14 18.76 -5.57
C GLY A 87 -6.60 19.21 -5.72
N GLY A 88 -7.45 18.94 -4.73
CA GLY A 88 -8.86 19.34 -4.75
C GLY A 88 -9.80 18.34 -5.44
N ALA A 89 -9.29 17.22 -5.90
CA ALA A 89 -10.15 16.13 -6.41
C ALA A 89 -11.06 15.60 -5.30
N THR A 90 -12.28 15.17 -5.67
CA THR A 90 -13.18 14.56 -4.69
C THR A 90 -12.56 13.29 -4.08
N PRO A 91 -12.58 13.13 -2.74
CA PRO A 91 -12.07 11.92 -2.10
C PRO A 91 -12.98 10.71 -2.26
N PHE A 92 -14.22 10.92 -2.69
CA PHE A 92 -15.23 9.86 -2.79
C PHE A 92 -15.25 9.24 -4.19
N SER A 93 -15.31 7.91 -4.24
CA SER A 93 -15.45 7.15 -5.48
C SER A 93 -15.98 5.76 -5.20
N ASP A 94 -16.75 5.22 -6.14
CA ASP A 94 -17.24 3.83 -6.12
C ASP A 94 -16.20 2.83 -6.65
N LYS A 95 -15.07 3.31 -7.12
CA LYS A 95 -14.00 2.45 -7.65
C LYS A 95 -13.35 1.62 -6.56
N ASP A 96 -12.81 0.48 -6.93
CA ASP A 96 -12.24 -0.50 -6.00
C ASP A 96 -11.01 -0.01 -5.26
N VAL A 97 -10.24 0.89 -5.89
CA VAL A 97 -8.98 1.39 -5.38
C VAL A 97 -8.96 2.91 -5.39
N ILE A 98 -8.59 3.50 -4.26
CA ILE A 98 -8.29 4.92 -4.16
C ILE A 98 -6.80 5.09 -3.92
N ILE A 99 -6.14 5.86 -4.80
CA ILE A 99 -4.72 6.24 -4.66
C ILE A 99 -4.68 7.71 -4.25
N THR A 100 -4.11 7.98 -3.10
CA THR A 100 -4.16 9.31 -2.50
C THR A 100 -2.87 9.68 -1.78
N THR A 101 -2.64 10.99 -1.63
CA THR A 101 -1.65 11.47 -0.68
C THR A 101 -2.25 11.51 0.73
N TRP A 102 -1.43 11.34 1.77
CA TRP A 102 -1.91 11.44 3.15
C TRP A 102 -2.45 12.83 3.49
N GLN A 103 -1.90 13.89 2.86
CA GLN A 103 -2.33 15.27 3.05
C GLN A 103 -3.77 15.50 2.59
N SER A 104 -4.21 14.76 1.60
CA SER A 104 -5.56 14.90 1.03
C SER A 104 -6.65 14.29 1.89
N ILE A 105 -6.31 13.35 2.77
CA ILE A 105 -7.31 12.55 3.51
C ILE A 105 -7.19 12.62 5.03
N TYR A 106 -6.07 13.08 5.59
CA TYR A 106 -5.84 12.97 7.04
C TYR A 106 -6.85 13.73 7.92
N LYS A 107 -7.50 14.76 7.38
CA LYS A 107 -8.55 15.53 8.07
C LYS A 107 -9.96 14.99 7.84
N LEU A 108 -10.13 14.01 6.97
CA LEU A 108 -11.45 13.47 6.66
C LEU A 108 -12.03 12.72 7.87
N PRO A 109 -13.38 12.70 8.01
CA PRO A 109 -14.01 12.04 9.14
C PRO A 109 -13.87 10.53 9.06
N LYS A 110 -14.00 9.87 10.21
CA LYS A 110 -13.97 8.40 10.34
C LYS A 110 -14.88 7.69 9.34
N LYS A 111 -16.04 8.24 9.05
CA LYS A 111 -17.02 7.69 8.09
C LYS A 111 -16.42 7.44 6.70
N TYR A 112 -15.52 8.31 6.26
CA TYR A 112 -14.82 8.13 4.98
C TYR A 112 -14.02 6.82 4.95
N PHE A 113 -13.38 6.48 6.07
CA PHE A 113 -12.48 5.33 6.18
C PHE A 113 -13.20 4.00 6.44
N GLU A 114 -14.46 4.02 6.82
CA GLU A 114 -15.22 2.81 7.17
C GLU A 114 -15.43 1.85 6.00
N ASN A 115 -15.38 2.35 4.77
CA ASN A 115 -15.62 1.56 3.56
C ASN A 115 -14.39 0.75 3.11
N PHE A 116 -13.22 1.00 3.67
CA PHE A 116 -11.99 0.35 3.24
C PHE A 116 -11.72 -0.93 4.01
N GLY A 117 -11.57 -2.04 3.28
CA GLY A 117 -11.17 -3.34 3.84
C GLY A 117 -9.68 -3.57 3.86
N ALA A 118 -8.92 -2.78 3.09
CA ALA A 118 -7.47 -2.86 3.02
C ALA A 118 -6.86 -1.46 2.89
N VAL A 119 -5.72 -1.26 3.53
CA VAL A 119 -4.90 -0.05 3.38
C VAL A 119 -3.46 -0.44 3.07
N ILE A 120 -2.87 0.25 2.12
CA ILE A 120 -1.47 0.09 1.74
C ILE A 120 -0.79 1.45 1.86
N GLY A 121 0.26 1.53 2.66
CA GLY A 121 1.12 2.71 2.77
C GLY A 121 2.41 2.50 1.98
N ASP A 122 2.67 3.31 0.98
CA ASP A 122 3.92 3.29 0.23
C ASP A 122 4.84 4.40 0.75
N GLU A 123 6.15 4.11 0.79
CA GLU A 123 7.15 5.03 1.37
C GLU A 123 6.74 5.51 2.78
N ALA A 124 6.28 4.58 3.61
CA ALA A 124 5.64 4.86 4.88
C ALA A 124 6.52 5.66 5.86
N HIS A 125 7.84 5.55 5.74
CA HIS A 125 8.81 6.31 6.53
C HIS A 125 8.78 7.83 6.28
N GLN A 126 8.21 8.27 5.15
CA GLN A 126 8.08 9.69 4.80
C GLN A 126 6.81 10.34 5.34
N PHE A 127 5.88 9.57 5.91
CA PHE A 127 4.67 10.15 6.50
C PHE A 127 4.99 10.81 7.85
N LYS A 128 4.29 11.90 8.16
CA LYS A 128 4.31 12.45 9.50
C LYS A 128 3.65 11.46 10.48
N ALA A 129 4.34 11.12 11.55
CA ALA A 129 3.88 10.13 12.52
C ALA A 129 2.45 10.41 13.02
N LYS A 130 2.16 11.66 13.36
CA LYS A 130 0.83 12.09 13.83
C LYS A 130 -0.26 11.87 12.78
N SER A 131 0.02 12.19 11.52
CA SER A 131 -0.94 12.03 10.43
C SER A 131 -1.17 10.57 10.10
N LEU A 132 -0.11 9.76 10.08
CA LEU A 132 -0.19 8.32 9.86
C LEU A 132 -1.00 7.64 10.97
N THR A 133 -0.70 7.93 12.22
CA THR A 133 -1.42 7.40 13.38
C THR A 133 -2.89 7.82 13.36
N GLY A 134 -3.17 9.07 12.99
CA GLY A 134 -4.54 9.58 12.88
C GLY A 134 -5.35 8.86 11.79
N ILE A 135 -4.78 8.66 10.62
CA ILE A 135 -5.43 7.93 9.52
C ILE A 135 -5.67 6.47 9.92
N MET A 136 -4.66 5.80 10.46
CA MET A 136 -4.76 4.40 10.83
C MET A 136 -5.73 4.18 12.00
N GLY A 137 -5.85 5.14 12.91
CA GLY A 137 -6.84 5.11 13.98
C GLY A 137 -8.29 5.21 13.49
N LYS A 138 -8.52 5.81 12.32
CA LYS A 138 -9.84 5.89 11.69
C LYS A 138 -10.20 4.66 10.87
N LEU A 139 -9.26 3.78 10.60
CA LEU A 139 -9.43 2.56 9.82
C LEU A 139 -9.72 1.34 10.73
N HIS A 140 -10.72 1.45 11.60
CA HIS A 140 -11.04 0.39 12.57
C HIS A 140 -11.42 -0.94 11.93
N ASP A 141 -12.22 -0.88 10.87
CA ASP A 141 -12.76 -2.07 10.20
C ASP A 141 -11.86 -2.58 9.09
N CYS A 142 -10.69 -1.99 8.94
CA CYS A 142 -9.72 -2.38 7.94
C CYS A 142 -9.03 -3.68 8.33
N LYS A 143 -9.28 -4.73 7.57
CA LYS A 143 -8.71 -6.06 7.84
C LYS A 143 -7.23 -6.16 7.53
N TYR A 144 -6.80 -5.51 6.45
CA TYR A 144 -5.43 -5.61 5.94
C TYR A 144 -4.73 -4.26 6.05
N ARG A 145 -3.58 -4.23 6.72
CA ARG A 145 -2.75 -3.05 6.88
C ARG A 145 -1.33 -3.38 6.48
N ILE A 146 -0.91 -2.91 5.31
CA ILE A 146 0.37 -3.26 4.73
C ILE A 146 1.13 -1.98 4.44
N GLY A 147 2.32 -1.86 5.01
CA GLY A 147 3.24 -0.77 4.77
C GLY A 147 4.44 -1.22 3.95
N PHE A 148 4.87 -0.39 3.02
CA PHE A 148 6.13 -0.53 2.30
C PHE A 148 7.06 0.59 2.68
N THR A 149 8.31 0.27 2.97
CA THR A 149 9.33 1.26 3.30
C THR A 149 10.69 0.83 2.76
N GLY A 150 11.46 1.79 2.26
CA GLY A 150 12.85 1.56 1.84
C GLY A 150 13.86 1.61 2.99
N THR A 151 13.46 2.19 4.12
CA THR A 151 14.31 2.34 5.31
C THR A 151 13.47 2.31 6.58
N LEU A 152 14.09 1.89 7.67
CA LEU A 152 13.51 1.99 9.03
C LEU A 152 14.04 3.21 9.80
N ASP A 153 15.02 3.92 9.25
CA ASP A 153 15.66 5.09 9.86
C ASP A 153 15.07 6.40 9.32
N GLY A 154 13.77 6.44 9.14
CA GLY A 154 13.07 7.61 8.63
C GLY A 154 13.13 8.80 9.58
N LEU A 155 13.35 9.99 9.04
CA LEU A 155 13.37 11.23 9.80
C LEU A 155 11.99 11.65 10.32
N GLN A 156 10.93 11.28 9.60
CA GLN A 156 9.55 11.69 9.90
C GLN A 156 8.80 10.67 10.77
N THR A 157 9.04 9.40 10.55
CA THR A 157 8.36 8.30 11.26
C THR A 157 9.35 7.17 11.52
N ASN A 158 9.55 6.87 12.80
CA ASN A 158 10.49 5.85 13.22
C ASN A 158 9.88 4.43 13.14
N ARG A 159 10.73 3.43 13.29
CA ARG A 159 10.36 2.02 13.23
C ARG A 159 9.23 1.64 14.19
N LEU A 160 9.26 2.14 15.44
CA LEU A 160 8.25 1.78 16.44
C LEU A 160 6.86 2.22 16.04
N VAL A 161 6.73 3.42 15.47
CA VAL A 161 5.44 3.93 14.97
C VAL A 161 4.97 3.10 13.79
N LEU A 162 5.85 2.79 12.85
CA LEU A 162 5.51 1.99 11.67
C LEU A 162 5.07 0.57 12.07
N GLU A 163 5.77 -0.08 12.97
CA GLU A 163 5.39 -1.39 13.49
C GLU A 163 4.07 -1.35 14.27
N GLY A 164 3.81 -0.26 14.99
CA GLY A 164 2.56 -0.07 15.71
C GLY A 164 1.34 0.02 14.82
N VAL A 165 1.46 0.62 13.64
CA VAL A 165 0.32 0.83 12.72
C VAL A 165 0.20 -0.26 11.66
N PHE A 166 1.30 -0.83 11.18
CA PHE A 166 1.30 -1.84 10.12
C PHE A 166 1.59 -3.26 10.63
N GLY A 167 2.21 -3.42 11.78
CA GLY A 167 2.62 -4.71 12.32
C GLY A 167 4.11 -4.98 12.16
N ALA A 168 4.52 -6.23 12.42
CA ALA A 168 5.92 -6.61 12.43
C ALA A 168 6.61 -6.42 11.08
N VAL A 169 7.90 -6.08 11.13
CA VAL A 169 8.74 -5.91 9.94
C VAL A 169 9.06 -7.25 9.30
N ASN A 170 8.90 -7.32 8.00
CA ASN A 170 9.44 -8.38 7.17
C ASN A 170 10.42 -7.78 6.14
N LYS A 171 11.64 -8.29 6.14
CA LYS A 171 12.65 -7.89 5.15
C LYS A 171 12.46 -8.70 3.87
N VAL A 172 12.22 -7.99 2.78
CA VAL A 172 12.18 -8.58 1.45
C VAL A 172 13.60 -8.72 0.94
N THR A 173 14.17 -9.93 1.02
CA THR A 173 15.53 -10.22 0.56
C THR A 173 15.54 -11.02 -0.72
N LYS A 174 16.61 -10.89 -1.50
CA LYS A 174 16.85 -11.78 -2.64
C LYS A 174 17.19 -13.19 -2.15
N THR A 175 16.72 -14.20 -2.86
CA THR A 175 16.94 -15.62 -2.56
C THR A 175 18.45 -15.98 -2.48
N GLU A 176 19.30 -15.22 -3.14
CA GLU A 176 20.76 -15.41 -3.10
C GLU A 176 21.37 -15.27 -1.70
N ASN A 177 20.69 -14.59 -0.79
CA ASN A 177 21.12 -14.46 0.60
C ASN A 177 20.55 -15.54 1.54
N LEU A 178 19.71 -16.43 1.02
CA LEU A 178 19.08 -17.49 1.78
C LEU A 178 19.82 -18.83 1.66
N ILE A 179 20.81 -18.91 0.76
CA ILE A 179 21.66 -20.08 0.58
C ILE A 179 23.03 -19.80 1.21
N LYS A 180 23.06 -19.74 2.50
CA LYS A 180 24.28 -19.85 3.29
C LYS A 180 24.07 -20.83 4.42
#